data_b9fad9e512a347535268d3a508f2d14e
#
_entry.id   b9fad9e512a347535268d3a508f2d14e
#
_cell.length_a   1.000
_cell.length_b   1.000
_cell.length_c   1.000
_cell.angle_alpha   90.00
_cell.angle_beta   90.00
_cell.angle_gamma   90.00
#
_symmetry.space_group_name_H-M   'P 1'
#
loop_
_entity.id
_entity.type
_entity.pdbx_description
1 polymer ?
#
loop_
_entity_poly.entity_id
_entity_poly.type
_entity_poly.pdbx_seq_one_letter_code
_entity_poly.pdbx_strand_id
1 'polypeptide(L)'
;MTLRGVFLKQLFVLAFALVISFAVQPVHAAHASGFVYVMTNQPAGNQVIQFQRASSGVLTQTSMASTGGLGGTGNGVGALDPLGSQDSLVLSGDGARLLAVNAGSNELSAMGVGNNGVTRLSKVASGGEFPNSVALHGNLVYVLNAHGTPNVTGFRLDAGGTLHQIAGSTRDLPGGTAAAPHDVVFSPDGSLLLVSEGGTNQIDIFALGNTGLITSVTAQASPGGPFGLRFGRRNLLAVAEAGTASVSTYQLTSEDTLNLVSSSVPDGQTATCWLSMTLNGHTFVSNTGSGTLSSYQVSDDGAATLSKAVAASIAPGAPIDSALTSDNSFLYVDDSARGRVFFFAVRGNSLAGIGSITGLPTTLQGIAAQ
;
A
#
# COMPACT_ATOMS: atom_id res chain seq x y z
N MET A 1 33.81 -98.24 19.97
CA MET A 1 32.48 -97.90 20.53
C MET A 1 32.30 -96.42 20.31
N THR A 2 31.51 -96.08 19.33
CA THR A 2 31.34 -94.76 18.72
C THR A 2 30.18 -93.98 19.33
N LEU A 3 30.38 -92.77 19.84
CA LEU A 3 29.30 -91.84 20.16
C LEU A 3 29.34 -90.71 19.17
N ARG A 4 28.21 -90.55 18.44
CA ARG A 4 27.98 -89.43 17.52
C ARG A 4 27.44 -88.26 18.31
N GLY A 5 28.11 -87.08 18.19
CA GLY A 5 27.58 -85.80 18.65
C GLY A 5 26.70 -85.12 17.61
N VAL A 6 25.51 -84.71 17.98
CA VAL A 6 24.60 -83.99 17.16
C VAL A 6 24.84 -82.47 17.38
N PHE A 7 25.27 -81.76 16.34
CA PHE A 7 25.36 -80.30 16.35
C PHE A 7 24.01 -79.67 16.01
N LEU A 8 23.42 -78.97 16.99
CA LEU A 8 22.20 -78.14 16.82
C LEU A 8 22.63 -76.76 16.29
N LYS A 9 22.28 -76.43 15.05
CA LYS A 9 22.47 -75.10 14.47
C LYS A 9 21.26 -74.20 14.92
N GLN A 10 21.52 -73.21 15.79
CA GLN A 10 20.57 -72.14 16.07
C GLN A 10 20.60 -71.11 14.94
N LEU A 11 19.48 -70.94 14.31
CA LEU A 11 19.23 -69.93 13.28
C LEU A 11 18.78 -68.61 13.97
N PHE A 12 19.62 -67.59 14.03
CA PHE A 12 19.21 -66.23 14.47
C PHE A 12 18.52 -65.54 13.31
N VAL A 13 17.19 -65.30 13.44
CA VAL A 13 16.46 -64.41 12.54
C VAL A 13 16.56 -63.01 13.09
N LEU A 14 17.31 -62.11 12.43
CA LEU A 14 17.32 -60.69 12.70
C LEU A 14 16.07 -60.08 12.05
N ALA A 15 15.08 -59.68 12.86
CA ALA A 15 13.96 -58.88 12.41
C ALA A 15 14.40 -57.38 12.33
N PHE A 16 14.58 -56.85 11.13
CA PHE A 16 14.76 -55.41 10.91
C PHE A 16 13.38 -54.73 11.00
N ALA A 17 13.15 -54.01 12.10
CA ALA A 17 11.99 -53.14 12.20
C ALA A 17 12.23 -51.84 11.42
N LEU A 18 11.58 -51.67 10.26
CA LEU A 18 11.59 -50.45 9.48
C LEU A 18 10.74 -49.40 10.18
N VAL A 19 11.35 -48.47 10.89
CA VAL A 19 10.65 -47.29 11.46
C VAL A 19 10.44 -46.28 10.34
N ILE A 20 9.23 -46.23 9.77
CA ILE A 20 8.82 -45.19 8.83
C ILE A 20 8.44 -43.96 9.65
N SER A 21 9.33 -42.98 9.76
CA SER A 21 9.06 -41.68 10.30
C SER A 21 8.24 -40.89 9.30
N PHE A 22 6.94 -40.75 9.50
CA PHE A 22 6.11 -39.78 8.80
C PHE A 22 6.51 -38.40 9.32
N ALA A 23 7.24 -37.62 8.51
CA ALA A 23 7.42 -36.21 8.75
C ALA A 23 6.05 -35.53 8.59
N VAL A 24 5.43 -35.14 9.70
CA VAL A 24 4.24 -34.30 9.70
C VAL A 24 4.69 -32.93 9.16
N GLN A 25 4.43 -32.70 7.88
CA GLN A 25 4.60 -31.37 7.29
C GLN A 25 3.62 -30.44 8.03
N PRO A 26 4.07 -29.26 8.52
CA PRO A 26 3.14 -28.30 9.09
C PRO A 26 2.14 -27.92 7.98
N VAL A 27 0.88 -28.24 8.19
CA VAL A 27 -0.25 -27.77 7.37
C VAL A 27 -0.28 -26.26 7.59
N HIS A 28 0.31 -25.50 6.69
CA HIS A 28 0.09 -24.07 6.65
C HIS A 28 -1.40 -23.87 6.37
N ALA A 29 -2.10 -23.17 7.26
CA ALA A 29 -3.48 -22.81 7.02
C ALA A 29 -3.56 -22.14 5.64
N ALA A 30 -4.42 -22.65 4.76
CA ALA A 30 -4.62 -22.05 3.46
C ALA A 30 -5.19 -20.64 3.67
N HIS A 31 -4.52 -19.63 3.10
CA HIS A 31 -5.03 -18.25 3.14
C HIS A 31 -6.38 -18.19 2.40
N ALA A 32 -7.27 -17.32 2.87
CA ALA A 32 -8.53 -17.08 2.17
C ALA A 32 -8.26 -16.50 0.77
N SER A 33 -9.09 -16.85 -0.21
CA SER A 33 -9.10 -16.14 -1.49
C SER A 33 -9.67 -14.75 -1.32
N GLY A 34 -9.32 -13.82 -2.21
CA GLY A 34 -9.77 -12.43 -2.16
C GLY A 34 -9.62 -11.77 -3.52
N PHE A 35 -9.53 -10.45 -3.52
CA PHE A 35 -9.34 -9.68 -4.74
C PHE A 35 -8.20 -8.68 -4.59
N VAL A 36 -7.59 -8.35 -5.72
CA VAL A 36 -6.65 -7.23 -5.88
C VAL A 36 -7.16 -6.35 -7.01
N TYR A 37 -7.06 -5.05 -6.81
CA TYR A 37 -7.53 -4.03 -7.73
C TYR A 37 -6.35 -3.17 -8.15
N VAL A 38 -6.24 -2.90 -9.46
CA VAL A 38 -5.17 -2.07 -10.02
C VAL A 38 -5.78 -1.01 -10.91
N MET A 39 -5.39 0.24 -10.71
CA MET A 39 -5.84 1.36 -11.53
C MET A 39 -4.90 1.53 -12.73
N THR A 40 -5.46 1.63 -13.94
CA THR A 40 -4.68 1.77 -15.17
C THR A 40 -4.08 3.15 -15.35
N ASN A 41 -4.69 4.15 -14.76
CA ASN A 41 -4.32 5.56 -14.86
C ASN A 41 -4.05 6.04 -16.31
N GLN A 42 -4.77 5.48 -17.30
CA GLN A 42 -4.59 5.84 -18.70
C GLN A 42 -5.21 7.21 -19.01
N PRO A 43 -4.45 8.13 -19.66
CA PRO A 43 -4.97 9.46 -20.04
C PRO A 43 -6.16 9.43 -20.99
N ALA A 44 -6.29 8.39 -21.81
CA ALA A 44 -7.42 8.23 -22.73
C ALA A 44 -8.70 7.70 -22.07
N GLY A 45 -8.62 7.23 -20.82
CA GLY A 45 -9.75 6.68 -20.06
C GLY A 45 -9.24 5.80 -18.92
N ASN A 46 -9.42 6.26 -17.68
CA ASN A 46 -8.98 5.54 -16.49
C ASN A 46 -9.91 4.36 -16.20
N GLN A 47 -9.32 3.24 -15.78
CA GLN A 47 -10.04 2.00 -15.49
C GLN A 47 -9.47 1.35 -14.21
N VAL A 48 -10.30 0.53 -13.56
CA VAL A 48 -9.87 -0.37 -12.48
C VAL A 48 -9.98 -1.81 -12.97
N ILE A 49 -8.89 -2.55 -12.88
CA ILE A 49 -8.80 -3.98 -13.19
C ILE A 49 -9.00 -4.74 -11.87
N GLN A 50 -9.88 -5.72 -11.86
CA GLN A 50 -10.06 -6.65 -10.77
C GLN A 50 -9.35 -7.96 -11.07
N PHE A 51 -8.56 -8.43 -10.13
CA PHE A 51 -7.94 -9.74 -10.14
C PHE A 51 -8.49 -10.57 -9.00
N GLN A 52 -8.88 -11.81 -9.28
CA GLN A 52 -9.12 -12.81 -8.24
C GLN A 52 -7.77 -13.29 -7.70
N ARG A 53 -7.60 -13.23 -6.40
CA ARG A 53 -6.45 -13.76 -5.68
C ARG A 53 -6.75 -15.17 -5.19
N ALA A 54 -5.97 -16.14 -5.66
CA ALA A 54 -6.00 -17.50 -5.12
C ALA A 54 -5.42 -17.54 -3.69
N SER A 55 -5.67 -18.60 -2.95
CA SER A 55 -5.07 -18.82 -1.63
C SER A 55 -3.54 -18.91 -1.65
N SER A 56 -2.93 -19.14 -2.81
CA SER A 56 -1.49 -19.10 -3.05
C SER A 56 -0.92 -17.69 -3.27
N GLY A 57 -1.76 -16.67 -3.39
CA GLY A 57 -1.38 -15.30 -3.73
C GLY A 57 -1.32 -15.00 -5.23
N VAL A 58 -1.49 -16.01 -6.09
CA VAL A 58 -1.49 -15.84 -7.55
C VAL A 58 -2.75 -15.10 -7.99
N LEU A 59 -2.59 -14.16 -8.93
CA LEU A 59 -3.66 -13.34 -9.47
C LEU A 59 -4.15 -13.85 -10.84
N THR A 60 -5.47 -13.77 -11.07
CA THR A 60 -6.12 -14.01 -12.36
C THR A 60 -7.08 -12.86 -12.62
N GLN A 61 -6.95 -12.16 -13.75
CA GLN A 61 -7.85 -11.07 -14.12
C GLN A 61 -9.28 -11.60 -14.30
N THR A 62 -10.25 -10.94 -13.68
CA THR A 62 -11.67 -11.32 -13.75
C THR A 62 -12.53 -10.26 -14.41
N SER A 63 -12.23 -8.98 -14.17
CA SER A 63 -12.99 -7.87 -14.77
C SER A 63 -12.15 -6.62 -14.92
N MET A 64 -12.68 -5.66 -15.66
CA MET A 64 -12.15 -4.32 -15.81
C MET A 64 -13.33 -3.35 -16.01
N ALA A 65 -13.31 -2.22 -15.30
CA ALA A 65 -14.38 -1.23 -15.38
C ALA A 65 -13.83 0.19 -15.51
N SER A 66 -14.49 1.01 -16.33
CA SER A 66 -14.15 2.43 -16.45
C SER A 66 -14.51 3.19 -15.18
N THR A 67 -13.61 4.03 -14.69
CA THR A 67 -13.88 5.03 -13.64
C THR A 67 -14.77 6.16 -14.19
N GLY A 68 -14.79 6.35 -15.52
CA GLY A 68 -15.50 7.41 -16.22
C GLY A 68 -14.74 8.73 -16.27
N GLY A 69 -13.52 8.77 -15.75
CA GLY A 69 -12.60 9.91 -15.86
C GLY A 69 -11.34 9.56 -16.63
N LEU A 70 -10.37 10.47 -16.63
CA LEU A 70 -9.09 10.35 -17.32
C LEU A 70 -7.97 10.20 -16.32
N GLY A 71 -7.01 9.30 -16.61
CA GLY A 71 -5.76 9.22 -15.87
C GLY A 71 -4.83 10.40 -16.14
N GLY A 72 -3.80 10.54 -15.31
CA GLY A 72 -2.84 11.64 -15.39
C GLY A 72 -1.40 11.17 -15.51
N THR A 73 -0.55 12.02 -16.10
CA THR A 73 0.90 11.77 -16.25
C THR A 73 1.70 13.03 -15.98
N GLY A 74 1.17 13.95 -15.17
CA GLY A 74 1.65 15.32 -15.05
C GLY A 74 2.59 15.63 -13.89
N ASN A 75 3.09 14.64 -13.15
CA ASN A 75 3.97 14.88 -12.00
C ASN A 75 5.45 15.24 -12.34
N GLY A 76 5.81 15.27 -13.63
CA GLY A 76 7.16 15.57 -14.08
C GLY A 76 8.14 14.39 -14.10
N VAL A 77 7.80 13.25 -13.55
CA VAL A 77 8.65 12.02 -13.53
C VAL A 77 8.29 11.05 -14.67
N GLY A 78 7.23 11.34 -15.39
CA GLY A 78 6.82 10.60 -16.58
C GLY A 78 6.30 9.19 -16.25
N ALA A 79 6.67 8.21 -17.08
CA ALA A 79 6.14 6.83 -16.95
C ALA A 79 6.64 6.06 -15.70
N LEU A 80 7.68 6.54 -15.01
CA LEU A 80 8.18 5.87 -13.81
C LEU A 80 7.23 6.04 -12.62
N ASP A 81 6.62 7.22 -12.51
CA ASP A 81 5.72 7.59 -11.42
C ASP A 81 4.69 8.59 -11.95
N PRO A 82 3.62 8.12 -12.62
CA PRO A 82 2.70 9.01 -13.34
C PRO A 82 1.96 10.01 -12.45
N LEU A 83 1.64 9.67 -11.21
CA LEU A 83 0.88 10.52 -10.30
C LEU A 83 1.73 11.15 -9.20
N GLY A 84 2.95 10.64 -8.97
CA GLY A 84 3.81 11.12 -7.89
C GLY A 84 3.20 10.91 -6.50
N SER A 85 2.51 9.77 -6.28
CA SER A 85 1.71 9.63 -5.06
C SER A 85 1.50 8.20 -4.62
N GLN A 86 1.15 8.04 -3.36
CA GLN A 86 0.58 6.84 -2.76
C GLN A 86 -0.94 6.99 -2.61
N ASP A 87 -1.67 5.87 -2.47
CA ASP A 87 -3.11 5.84 -2.22
C ASP A 87 -3.98 6.54 -3.30
N SER A 88 -3.60 6.41 -4.58
CA SER A 88 -4.44 6.89 -5.70
C SER A 88 -5.65 5.99 -5.96
N LEU A 89 -5.67 4.77 -5.42
CA LEU A 89 -6.77 3.81 -5.38
C LEU A 89 -6.91 3.24 -3.98
N VAL A 90 -8.04 3.46 -3.32
CA VAL A 90 -8.28 3.02 -1.93
C VAL A 90 -9.51 2.14 -1.84
N LEU A 91 -9.39 1.00 -1.15
CA LEU A 91 -10.48 0.08 -0.83
C LEU A 91 -11.03 0.40 0.56
N SER A 92 -12.37 0.45 0.68
CA SER A 92 -13.03 0.60 1.97
C SER A 92 -12.75 -0.58 2.90
N GLY A 93 -12.76 -0.33 4.21
CA GLY A 93 -12.46 -1.36 5.22
C GLY A 93 -13.42 -2.57 5.21
N ASP A 94 -14.65 -2.40 4.68
CA ASP A 94 -15.62 -3.48 4.47
C ASP A 94 -15.40 -4.21 3.13
N GLY A 95 -14.46 -3.76 2.29
CA GLY A 95 -14.16 -4.33 0.99
C GLY A 95 -15.23 -4.10 -0.08
N ALA A 96 -16.23 -3.25 0.17
CA ALA A 96 -17.37 -3.07 -0.71
C ALA A 96 -17.25 -1.91 -1.68
N ARG A 97 -16.32 -0.98 -1.47
CA ARG A 97 -16.16 0.23 -2.27
C ARG A 97 -14.68 0.50 -2.58
N LEU A 98 -14.42 1.01 -3.77
CA LEU A 98 -13.14 1.60 -4.16
C LEU A 98 -13.34 3.08 -4.44
N LEU A 99 -12.34 3.87 -4.07
CA LEU A 99 -12.20 5.26 -4.48
C LEU A 99 -11.01 5.36 -5.42
N ALA A 100 -11.20 5.96 -6.59
CA ALA A 100 -10.18 6.09 -7.63
C ALA A 100 -10.06 7.53 -8.07
N VAL A 101 -8.86 8.09 -8.02
CA VAL A 101 -8.59 9.43 -8.56
C VAL A 101 -8.54 9.40 -10.09
N ASN A 102 -8.98 10.47 -10.73
CA ASN A 102 -8.90 10.69 -12.17
C ASN A 102 -8.14 12.01 -12.40
N ALA A 103 -6.81 11.93 -12.30
CA ALA A 103 -5.94 13.11 -12.26
C ALA A 103 -6.05 13.97 -13.53
N GLY A 104 -6.18 13.35 -14.71
CA GLY A 104 -6.28 14.05 -15.98
C GLY A 104 -7.61 14.77 -16.23
N SER A 105 -8.67 14.42 -15.49
CA SER A 105 -9.98 15.10 -15.58
C SER A 105 -10.40 15.80 -14.30
N ASN A 106 -9.53 15.87 -13.27
CA ASN A 106 -9.79 16.54 -12.00
C ASN A 106 -11.02 15.99 -11.28
N GLU A 107 -11.15 14.66 -11.20
CA GLU A 107 -12.34 14.02 -10.69
C GLU A 107 -11.98 12.87 -9.72
N LEU A 108 -12.93 12.51 -8.87
CA LEU A 108 -12.92 11.33 -8.00
C LEU A 108 -14.08 10.41 -8.37
N SER A 109 -13.83 9.11 -8.44
CA SER A 109 -14.86 8.09 -8.68
C SER A 109 -15.01 7.16 -7.51
N ALA A 110 -16.26 6.84 -7.15
CA ALA A 110 -16.60 5.74 -6.27
C ALA A 110 -17.07 4.54 -7.10
N MET A 111 -16.49 3.37 -6.81
CA MET A 111 -16.77 2.12 -7.47
C MET A 111 -17.35 1.12 -6.46
N GLY A 112 -18.37 0.37 -6.86
CA GLY A 112 -18.86 -0.80 -6.12
C GLY A 112 -18.06 -2.03 -6.47
N VAL A 113 -17.75 -2.84 -5.48
CA VAL A 113 -17.00 -4.09 -5.61
C VAL A 113 -17.90 -5.27 -5.38
N GLY A 114 -17.77 -6.30 -6.20
CA GLY A 114 -18.51 -7.55 -6.05
C GLY A 114 -17.80 -8.72 -6.73
N ASN A 115 -18.29 -9.92 -6.46
CA ASN A 115 -17.72 -11.14 -7.08
C ASN A 115 -17.79 -11.14 -8.62
N ASN A 116 -18.75 -10.40 -9.18
CA ASN A 116 -18.98 -10.32 -10.64
C ASN A 116 -18.23 -9.16 -11.29
N GLY A 117 -17.43 -8.42 -10.54
CA GLY A 117 -16.65 -7.30 -11.07
C GLY A 117 -16.80 -6.00 -10.28
N VAL A 118 -16.18 -4.97 -10.83
CA VAL A 118 -16.22 -3.60 -10.33
C VAL A 118 -17.21 -2.80 -11.18
N THR A 119 -17.98 -1.92 -10.52
CA THR A 119 -18.97 -1.06 -11.21
C THR A 119 -18.85 0.37 -10.68
N ARG A 120 -18.80 1.36 -11.59
CA ARG A 120 -18.82 2.76 -11.17
C ARG A 120 -20.20 3.12 -10.59
N LEU A 121 -20.20 3.68 -9.38
CA LEU A 121 -21.40 4.14 -8.67
C LEU A 121 -21.61 5.66 -8.84
N SER A 122 -20.54 6.43 -8.66
CA SER A 122 -20.59 7.88 -8.84
C SER A 122 -19.26 8.43 -9.32
N LYS A 123 -19.28 9.67 -9.80
CA LYS A 123 -18.10 10.46 -10.16
C LYS A 123 -18.40 11.92 -9.92
N VAL A 124 -17.48 12.65 -9.30
CA VAL A 124 -17.60 14.06 -8.94
C VAL A 124 -16.30 14.81 -9.25
N ALA A 125 -16.37 16.14 -9.39
CA ALA A 125 -15.16 16.98 -9.41
C ALA A 125 -14.39 16.82 -8.09
N SER A 126 -13.05 16.76 -8.13
CA SER A 126 -12.20 16.58 -6.96
C SER A 126 -12.10 17.82 -6.06
N GLY A 127 -12.51 18.98 -6.55
CA GLY A 127 -12.40 20.26 -5.83
C GLY A 127 -11.06 20.98 -6.03
N GLY A 128 -10.19 20.49 -6.90
CA GLY A 128 -8.92 21.08 -7.27
C GLY A 128 -8.38 20.50 -8.59
N GLU A 129 -7.09 20.60 -8.81
CA GLU A 129 -6.42 20.13 -10.01
C GLU A 129 -5.50 18.96 -9.72
N PHE A 130 -5.50 17.96 -10.60
CA PHE A 130 -4.65 16.78 -10.52
C PHE A 130 -4.79 16.03 -9.19
N PRO A 131 -5.98 15.45 -8.86
CA PRO A 131 -6.12 14.58 -7.69
C PRO A 131 -5.16 13.40 -7.84
N ASN A 132 -4.30 13.20 -6.83
CA ASN A 132 -3.27 12.16 -6.87
C ASN A 132 -3.38 11.15 -5.72
N SER A 133 -3.99 11.52 -4.60
CA SER A 133 -4.20 10.63 -3.45
C SER A 133 -5.59 10.81 -2.86
N VAL A 134 -6.12 9.76 -2.22
CA VAL A 134 -7.44 9.79 -1.57
C VAL A 134 -7.43 8.99 -0.27
N ALA A 135 -8.02 9.54 0.78
CA ALA A 135 -8.19 8.89 2.06
C ALA A 135 -9.67 8.62 2.37
N LEU A 136 -9.95 7.51 3.05
CA LEU A 136 -11.29 7.12 3.51
C LEU A 136 -11.26 6.70 4.97
N HIS A 137 -12.10 7.31 5.80
CA HIS A 137 -12.37 6.87 7.17
C HIS A 137 -13.88 6.82 7.44
N GLY A 138 -14.42 5.60 7.65
CA GLY A 138 -15.87 5.41 7.69
C GLY A 138 -16.53 5.82 6.37
N ASN A 139 -17.30 6.90 6.39
CA ASN A 139 -17.90 7.50 5.20
C ASN A 139 -17.32 8.89 4.84
N LEU A 140 -16.31 9.34 5.57
CA LEU A 140 -15.61 10.58 5.30
C LEU A 140 -14.47 10.33 4.33
N VAL A 141 -14.42 11.08 3.25
CA VAL A 141 -13.42 11.00 2.18
C VAL A 141 -12.72 12.33 2.06
N TYR A 142 -11.40 12.32 1.95
CA TYR A 142 -10.63 13.49 1.55
C TYR A 142 -9.76 13.16 0.34
N VAL A 143 -9.76 14.07 -0.64
CA VAL A 143 -8.94 13.99 -1.86
C VAL A 143 -7.84 15.02 -1.77
N LEU A 144 -6.63 14.62 -2.12
CA LEU A 144 -5.47 15.49 -2.29
C LEU A 144 -5.36 15.89 -3.75
N ASN A 145 -5.37 17.17 -4.04
CA ASN A 145 -5.19 17.77 -5.36
C ASN A 145 -3.80 18.42 -5.42
N ALA A 146 -2.94 17.96 -6.32
CA ALA A 146 -1.51 18.27 -6.30
C ALA A 146 -1.09 19.45 -7.15
N HIS A 147 -1.93 19.92 -8.08
CA HIS A 147 -1.57 21.01 -9.00
C HIS A 147 -2.42 22.27 -8.77
N GLY A 148 -2.09 23.33 -9.52
CA GLY A 148 -2.69 24.65 -9.34
C GLY A 148 -2.31 25.22 -7.98
N THR A 149 -3.32 25.44 -7.11
CA THR A 149 -3.12 25.65 -5.67
C THR A 149 -3.38 24.32 -4.98
N PRO A 150 -2.33 23.56 -4.56
CA PRO A 150 -2.51 22.28 -3.92
C PRO A 150 -3.42 22.38 -2.70
N ASN A 151 -4.37 21.46 -2.60
CA ASN A 151 -5.39 21.49 -1.56
C ASN A 151 -5.91 20.09 -1.23
N VAL A 152 -6.63 19.99 -0.12
CA VAL A 152 -7.47 18.84 0.20
C VAL A 152 -8.95 19.25 0.13
N THR A 153 -9.81 18.35 -0.35
CA THR A 153 -11.26 18.56 -0.43
C THR A 153 -12.01 17.37 0.15
N GLY A 154 -12.98 17.64 1.04
CA GLY A 154 -13.74 16.62 1.77
C GLY A 154 -15.07 16.27 1.11
N PHE A 155 -15.45 14.99 1.21
CA PHE A 155 -16.71 14.42 0.71
C PHE A 155 -17.33 13.47 1.75
N ARG A 156 -18.64 13.23 1.60
CA ARG A 156 -19.34 12.11 2.24
C ARG A 156 -19.72 11.07 1.21
N LEU A 157 -19.33 9.82 1.47
CA LEU A 157 -19.75 8.67 0.67
C LEU A 157 -21.02 8.09 1.29
N ASP A 158 -22.15 8.13 0.59
CA ASP A 158 -23.38 7.54 1.10
C ASP A 158 -23.42 6.01 0.91
N ALA A 159 -24.42 5.37 1.49
CA ALA A 159 -24.59 3.91 1.40
C ALA A 159 -24.80 3.40 -0.03
N GLY A 160 -25.33 4.24 -0.92
CA GLY A 160 -25.49 3.96 -2.37
C GLY A 160 -24.17 4.06 -3.16
N GLY A 161 -23.13 4.65 -2.55
CA GLY A 161 -21.86 4.92 -3.21
C GLY A 161 -21.81 6.24 -3.95
N THR A 162 -22.70 7.18 -3.59
CA THR A 162 -22.66 8.54 -4.13
C THR A 162 -21.75 9.41 -3.26
N LEU A 163 -20.85 10.14 -3.92
CA LEU A 163 -19.99 11.13 -3.28
C LEU A 163 -20.68 12.48 -3.25
N HIS A 164 -20.75 13.08 -2.07
CA HIS A 164 -21.31 14.41 -1.83
C HIS A 164 -20.22 15.31 -1.25
N GLN A 165 -19.84 16.37 -1.98
CA GLN A 165 -18.85 17.32 -1.48
C GLN A 165 -19.38 18.03 -0.21
N ILE A 166 -18.54 18.13 0.81
CA ILE A 166 -18.83 18.88 2.03
C ILE A 166 -18.58 20.36 1.73
N ALA A 167 -19.60 21.18 1.81
CA ALA A 167 -19.48 22.62 1.55
C ALA A 167 -18.46 23.26 2.51
N GLY A 168 -17.50 24.02 1.97
CA GLY A 168 -16.45 24.68 2.74
C GLY A 168 -15.31 23.75 3.24
N SER A 169 -15.24 22.51 2.73
CA SER A 169 -14.19 21.55 3.13
C SER A 169 -12.87 21.72 2.40
N THR A 170 -12.84 22.46 1.28
CA THR A 170 -11.59 22.69 0.55
C THR A 170 -10.65 23.55 1.38
N ARG A 171 -9.41 23.09 1.54
CA ARG A 171 -8.35 23.76 2.29
C ARG A 171 -7.04 23.68 1.54
N ASP A 172 -6.47 24.85 1.23
CA ASP A 172 -5.15 24.93 0.62
C ASP A 172 -4.08 24.36 1.56
N LEU A 173 -3.05 23.75 0.99
CA LEU A 173 -1.91 23.26 1.73
C LEU A 173 -1.02 24.41 2.20
N PRO A 174 -0.42 24.34 3.41
CA PRO A 174 0.48 25.36 3.94
C PRO A 174 1.66 25.69 3.05
N GLY A 175 2.24 24.70 2.36
CA GLY A 175 3.35 24.90 1.41
C GLY A 175 2.96 25.60 0.12
N GLY A 176 1.66 25.80 -0.14
CA GLY A 176 1.16 26.44 -1.36
C GLY A 176 1.70 25.73 -2.61
N THR A 177 2.10 26.51 -3.64
CA THR A 177 2.62 25.94 -4.91
C THR A 177 3.97 25.23 -4.77
N ALA A 178 4.65 25.33 -3.64
CA ALA A 178 5.89 24.62 -3.36
C ALA A 178 5.68 23.26 -2.66
N ALA A 179 4.45 22.91 -2.29
CA ALA A 179 4.12 21.73 -1.49
C ALA A 179 4.60 20.41 -2.11
N ALA A 180 4.40 20.22 -3.43
CA ALA A 180 4.64 18.94 -4.11
C ALA A 180 4.11 17.74 -3.26
N PRO A 181 2.77 17.65 -3.03
CA PRO A 181 2.22 16.69 -2.09
C PRO A 181 2.10 15.30 -2.71
N HIS A 182 2.27 14.24 -1.88
CA HIS A 182 2.37 12.88 -2.36
C HIS A 182 1.34 11.92 -1.75
N ASP A 183 0.89 12.15 -0.53
CA ASP A 183 -0.03 11.22 0.15
C ASP A 183 -0.94 11.93 1.13
N VAL A 184 -2.15 11.40 1.30
CA VAL A 184 -3.13 11.85 2.30
C VAL A 184 -3.67 10.66 3.07
N VAL A 185 -3.61 10.70 4.41
CA VAL A 185 -4.10 9.62 5.27
C VAL A 185 -4.87 10.18 6.47
N PHE A 186 -5.85 9.41 6.95
CA PHE A 186 -6.47 9.70 8.25
C PHE A 186 -5.65 9.11 9.39
N SER A 187 -5.70 9.77 10.56
CA SER A 187 -5.34 9.12 11.83
C SER A 187 -6.25 7.92 12.09
N PRO A 188 -5.82 6.92 12.88
CA PRO A 188 -6.60 5.71 13.11
C PRO A 188 -8.00 5.94 13.70
N ASP A 189 -8.21 7.02 14.44
CA ASP A 189 -9.50 7.43 15.00
C ASP A 189 -10.32 8.36 14.08
N GLY A 190 -9.72 8.81 12.95
CA GLY A 190 -10.35 9.71 11.99
C GLY A 190 -10.46 11.16 12.43
N SER A 191 -9.83 11.55 13.53
CA SER A 191 -9.87 12.94 14.04
C SER A 191 -8.92 13.89 13.29
N LEU A 192 -7.88 13.32 12.65
CA LEU A 192 -6.89 14.08 11.90
C LEU A 192 -6.79 13.57 10.46
N LEU A 193 -6.43 14.49 9.57
CA LEU A 193 -5.98 14.20 8.22
C LEU A 193 -4.53 14.67 8.08
N LEU A 194 -3.64 13.80 7.60
CA LEU A 194 -2.23 14.10 7.41
C LEU A 194 -1.92 14.12 5.92
N VAL A 195 -1.07 15.07 5.51
CA VAL A 195 -0.59 15.20 4.12
C VAL A 195 0.92 15.31 4.11
N SER A 196 1.60 14.54 3.28
CA SER A 196 3.02 14.68 3.03
C SER A 196 3.29 15.74 1.96
N GLU A 197 4.10 16.74 2.29
CA GLU A 197 4.60 17.74 1.35
C GLU A 197 6.11 17.52 1.11
N GLY A 198 6.45 16.83 0.02
CA GLY A 198 7.85 16.54 -0.32
C GLY A 198 8.64 17.80 -0.69
N GLY A 199 7.99 18.78 -1.29
CA GLY A 199 8.64 20.01 -1.72
C GLY A 199 9.02 20.96 -0.59
N THR A 200 8.33 20.90 0.52
CA THR A 200 8.56 21.76 1.71
C THR A 200 9.16 20.99 2.89
N ASN A 201 9.37 19.67 2.75
CA ASN A 201 9.86 18.78 3.79
C ASN A 201 9.03 18.84 5.07
N GLN A 202 7.70 18.71 4.93
CA GLN A 202 6.80 18.74 6.08
C GLN A 202 5.64 17.75 5.93
N ILE A 203 5.02 17.44 7.05
CA ILE A 203 3.77 16.71 7.16
C ILE A 203 2.74 17.68 7.72
N ASP A 204 1.72 18.00 6.94
CA ASP A 204 0.61 18.80 7.42
C ASP A 204 -0.34 17.96 8.26
N ILE A 205 -0.87 18.54 9.32
CA ILE A 205 -1.82 17.92 10.24
C ILE A 205 -3.06 18.78 10.31
N PHE A 206 -4.14 18.31 9.72
CA PHE A 206 -5.44 18.98 9.70
C PHE A 206 -6.34 18.35 10.77
N ALA A 207 -6.75 19.10 11.77
CA ALA A 207 -7.74 18.65 12.73
C ALA A 207 -9.15 18.74 12.15
N LEU A 208 -9.95 17.68 12.36
CA LEU A 208 -11.30 17.56 11.84
C LEU A 208 -12.34 17.70 12.95
N GLY A 209 -13.34 18.52 12.70
CA GLY A 209 -14.53 18.60 13.55
C GLY A 209 -15.52 17.47 13.24
N ASN A 210 -16.54 17.32 14.10
CA ASN A 210 -17.60 16.28 13.97
C ASN A 210 -18.36 16.31 12.64
N THR A 211 -18.38 17.45 11.95
CA THR A 211 -18.98 17.58 10.62
C THR A 211 -18.08 17.08 9.50
N GLY A 212 -16.82 16.78 9.80
CA GLY A 212 -15.78 16.46 8.83
C GLY A 212 -15.12 17.67 8.20
N LEU A 213 -15.39 18.89 8.72
CA LEU A 213 -14.69 20.11 8.29
C LEU A 213 -13.37 20.26 9.03
N ILE A 214 -12.36 20.79 8.33
CA ILE A 214 -11.08 21.16 8.92
C ILE A 214 -11.26 22.37 9.84
N THR A 215 -10.83 22.23 11.08
CA THR A 215 -10.93 23.27 12.13
C THR A 215 -9.62 23.98 12.37
N SER A 216 -8.49 23.30 12.19
CA SER A 216 -7.14 23.86 12.31
C SER A 216 -6.15 23.10 11.44
N VAL A 217 -4.99 23.70 11.19
CA VAL A 217 -3.85 23.08 10.52
C VAL A 217 -2.58 23.42 11.26
N THR A 218 -1.71 22.43 11.43
CA THR A 218 -0.34 22.55 11.90
C THR A 218 0.56 21.80 10.94
N ALA A 219 1.88 22.01 11.02
CA ALA A 219 2.85 21.31 10.20
C ALA A 219 4.00 20.79 11.08
N GLN A 220 4.44 19.57 10.78
CA GLN A 220 5.59 18.91 11.39
C GLN A 220 6.70 18.80 10.35
N ALA A 221 7.90 19.32 10.65
CA ALA A 221 9.05 19.15 9.79
C ALA A 221 9.41 17.66 9.64
N SER A 222 9.70 17.25 8.42
CA SER A 222 10.17 15.90 8.07
C SER A 222 11.64 15.95 7.61
N PRO A 223 12.47 14.96 7.97
CA PRO A 223 13.91 15.06 7.74
C PRO A 223 14.34 14.94 6.28
N GLY A 224 13.51 14.37 5.39
CA GLY A 224 14.03 13.98 4.09
C GLY A 224 13.09 13.89 2.91
N GLY A 225 12.10 14.77 2.77
CA GLY A 225 11.17 14.75 1.64
C GLY A 225 10.13 13.64 1.81
N PRO A 226 9.14 13.84 2.70
CA PRO A 226 8.14 12.84 3.00
C PRO A 226 7.30 12.52 1.76
N PHE A 227 7.09 11.22 1.51
CA PHE A 227 6.31 10.72 0.40
C PHE A 227 5.13 9.89 0.92
N GLY A 228 5.25 8.56 0.99
CA GLY A 228 4.20 7.70 1.52
C GLY A 228 4.10 7.76 3.04
N LEU A 229 2.88 7.75 3.54
CA LEU A 229 2.50 7.77 4.96
C LEU A 229 1.75 6.49 5.29
N ARG A 230 2.04 5.85 6.42
CA ARG A 230 1.23 4.71 6.87
C ARG A 230 1.16 4.62 8.38
N PHE A 231 -0.06 4.67 8.92
CA PHE A 231 -0.28 4.38 10.32
C PHE A 231 -0.23 2.88 10.59
N GLY A 232 0.46 2.52 11.65
CA GLY A 232 0.45 1.20 12.25
C GLY A 232 -0.30 1.16 13.56
N ARG A 233 0.03 0.18 14.41
CA ARG A 233 -0.55 0.08 15.75
C ARG A 233 -0.12 1.23 16.64
N ARG A 234 -0.92 1.51 17.69
CA ARG A 234 -0.60 2.50 18.74
C ARG A 234 -0.34 3.92 18.20
N ASN A 235 -1.02 4.29 17.12
CA ASN A 235 -0.85 5.61 16.49
C ASN A 235 0.60 5.90 16.03
N LEU A 236 1.38 4.86 15.72
CA LEU A 236 2.69 4.99 15.13
C LEU A 236 2.54 5.28 13.63
N LEU A 237 3.19 6.32 13.15
CA LEU A 237 3.25 6.70 11.74
C LEU A 237 4.63 6.35 11.19
N ALA A 238 4.69 5.57 10.11
CA ALA A 238 5.88 5.39 9.29
C ALA A 238 5.79 6.30 8.07
N VAL A 239 6.91 6.89 7.69
CA VAL A 239 7.05 7.84 6.58
C VAL A 239 8.22 7.41 5.70
N ALA A 240 7.96 7.24 4.40
CA ALA A 240 9.02 7.09 3.42
C ALA A 240 9.59 8.47 3.08
N GLU A 241 10.90 8.62 3.16
CA GLU A 241 11.62 9.85 2.91
C GLU A 241 12.36 9.76 1.57
N ALA A 242 11.71 10.21 0.51
CA ALA A 242 12.18 10.05 -0.87
C ALA A 242 13.53 10.74 -1.12
N GLY A 243 13.73 11.92 -0.53
CA GLY A 243 14.93 12.74 -0.73
C GLY A 243 16.18 12.19 -0.03
N THR A 244 16.00 11.39 1.04
CA THR A 244 17.12 10.79 1.82
C THR A 244 17.19 9.27 1.69
N ALA A 245 16.31 8.65 0.88
CA ALA A 245 16.21 7.20 0.71
C ALA A 245 16.20 6.47 2.06
N SER A 246 15.18 6.77 2.87
CA SER A 246 15.12 6.32 4.26
C SER A 246 13.67 6.19 4.76
N VAL A 247 13.52 5.69 5.98
CA VAL A 247 12.23 5.68 6.71
C VAL A 247 12.39 6.47 8.00
N SER A 248 11.44 7.38 8.25
CA SER A 248 11.24 8.03 9.53
C SER A 248 10.00 7.48 10.22
N THR A 249 9.97 7.53 11.56
CA THR A 249 8.79 7.14 12.32
C THR A 249 8.44 8.21 13.36
N TYR A 250 7.13 8.32 13.60
CA TYR A 250 6.59 9.29 14.54
C TYR A 250 5.55 8.63 15.43
N GLN A 251 5.44 9.12 16.66
CA GLN A 251 4.33 8.84 17.55
C GLN A 251 3.32 9.98 17.49
N LEU A 252 2.10 9.70 17.02
CA LEU A 252 1.00 10.63 17.17
C LEU A 252 0.60 10.69 18.65
N THR A 253 0.58 11.89 19.22
CA THR A 253 0.26 12.15 20.62
C THR A 253 -1.23 12.44 20.83
N SER A 254 -1.68 12.46 22.07
CA SER A 254 -3.04 12.89 22.44
C SER A 254 -3.29 14.40 22.24
N GLU A 255 -2.24 15.17 21.95
CA GLU A 255 -2.29 16.62 21.70
C GLU A 255 -2.27 16.92 20.19
N ASP A 256 -2.56 15.91 19.35
CA ASP A 256 -2.62 16.01 17.89
C ASP A 256 -1.27 16.46 17.26
N THR A 257 -0.16 16.08 17.89
CA THR A 257 1.20 16.37 17.41
C THR A 257 1.96 15.09 17.06
N LEU A 258 2.95 15.20 16.18
CA LEU A 258 3.83 14.11 15.79
C LEU A 258 5.19 14.25 16.50
N ASN A 259 5.52 13.31 17.40
CA ASN A 259 6.84 13.20 18.00
C ASN A 259 7.72 12.29 17.15
N LEU A 260 8.83 12.81 16.62
CA LEU A 260 9.80 12.03 15.85
C LEU A 260 10.46 10.99 16.76
N VAL A 261 10.36 9.70 16.39
CA VAL A 261 10.96 8.57 17.12
C VAL A 261 12.23 8.10 16.43
N SER A 262 12.18 7.82 15.14
CA SER A 262 13.36 7.49 14.33
C SER A 262 13.47 8.46 13.17
N SER A 263 14.64 9.05 13.02
CA SER A 263 14.94 10.03 11.96
C SER A 263 15.76 9.40 10.87
N SER A 264 15.21 9.38 9.64
CA SER A 264 15.92 9.00 8.40
C SER A 264 16.79 7.75 8.53
N VAL A 265 16.17 6.61 8.90
CA VAL A 265 16.88 5.32 8.92
C VAL A 265 17.11 4.88 7.48
N PRO A 266 18.37 4.93 6.95
CA PRO A 266 18.63 4.73 5.54
C PRO A 266 18.57 3.26 5.15
N ASP A 267 18.19 2.96 3.90
CA ASP A 267 18.22 1.60 3.34
C ASP A 267 19.37 1.36 2.33
N GLY A 268 20.09 2.43 1.98
CA GLY A 268 21.18 2.37 1.01
C GLY A 268 20.70 2.17 -0.43
N GLN A 269 19.41 2.44 -0.70
CA GLN A 269 18.79 2.35 -2.01
C GLN A 269 18.57 3.75 -2.61
N THR A 270 17.75 3.85 -3.67
CA THR A 270 17.49 5.11 -4.37
C THR A 270 15.99 5.29 -4.61
N ALA A 271 15.47 6.49 -4.30
CA ALA A 271 14.06 6.86 -4.42
C ALA A 271 13.15 5.93 -3.62
N THR A 272 13.31 5.96 -2.30
CA THR A 272 12.49 5.23 -1.30
C THR A 272 11.22 6.03 -1.06
N CYS A 273 10.13 5.69 -1.76
CA CYS A 273 8.94 6.55 -1.84
C CYS A 273 7.68 5.93 -1.23
N TRP A 274 7.24 4.77 -1.72
CA TRP A 274 6.01 4.12 -1.24
C TRP A 274 6.28 3.15 -0.12
N LEU A 275 5.33 3.03 0.80
CA LEU A 275 5.45 2.07 1.89
C LEU A 275 4.13 1.35 2.21
N SER A 276 4.26 0.10 2.63
CA SER A 276 3.21 -0.71 3.21
C SER A 276 3.67 -1.26 4.54
N MET A 277 2.82 -1.24 5.57
CA MET A 277 3.15 -1.70 6.92
C MET A 277 2.11 -2.69 7.44
N THR A 278 2.58 -3.82 7.97
CA THR A 278 1.73 -4.80 8.65
C THR A 278 1.39 -4.35 10.07
N LEU A 279 0.36 -4.93 10.66
CA LEU A 279 0.01 -4.66 12.06
C LEU A 279 1.13 -5.02 13.06
N ASN A 280 2.07 -5.88 12.69
CA ASN A 280 3.23 -6.26 13.53
C ASN A 280 4.46 -5.38 13.27
N GLY A 281 4.32 -4.28 12.53
CA GLY A 281 5.38 -3.33 12.26
C GLY A 281 6.38 -3.76 11.18
N HIS A 282 6.14 -4.89 10.47
CA HIS A 282 6.93 -5.21 9.27
C HIS A 282 6.58 -4.19 8.18
N THR A 283 7.53 -3.39 7.79
CA THR A 283 7.35 -2.30 6.82
C THR A 283 8.15 -2.60 5.57
N PHE A 284 7.50 -2.51 4.41
CA PHE A 284 8.11 -2.70 3.10
C PHE A 284 8.07 -1.39 2.33
N VAL A 285 9.18 -1.01 1.73
CA VAL A 285 9.28 0.25 0.96
C VAL A 285 9.74 -0.03 -0.46
N SER A 286 9.15 0.69 -1.41
CA SER A 286 9.51 0.63 -2.83
C SER A 286 10.62 1.62 -3.13
N ASN A 287 11.73 1.11 -3.70
CA ASN A 287 12.89 1.87 -4.12
C ASN A 287 12.90 1.95 -5.65
N THR A 288 12.19 2.92 -6.18
CA THR A 288 11.93 3.05 -7.63
C THR A 288 13.22 3.16 -8.43
N GLY A 289 14.18 3.94 -7.95
CA GLY A 289 15.46 4.14 -8.63
C GLY A 289 16.37 2.92 -8.62
N SER A 290 16.27 2.06 -7.61
CA SER A 290 17.08 0.84 -7.49
C SER A 290 16.39 -0.40 -8.05
N GLY A 291 15.08 -0.37 -8.31
CA GLY A 291 14.30 -1.54 -8.71
C GLY A 291 14.21 -2.61 -7.61
N THR A 292 14.15 -2.20 -6.35
CA THR A 292 14.17 -3.09 -5.19
C THR A 292 13.06 -2.75 -4.21
N LEU A 293 12.79 -3.69 -3.29
CA LEU A 293 12.02 -3.46 -2.08
C LEU A 293 12.95 -3.62 -0.88
N SER A 294 12.94 -2.68 0.05
CA SER A 294 13.59 -2.81 1.36
C SER A 294 12.57 -3.23 2.43
N SER A 295 13.04 -3.74 3.55
CA SER A 295 12.17 -4.01 4.69
C SER A 295 12.75 -3.48 6.00
N TYR A 296 11.84 -2.97 6.84
CA TYR A 296 12.14 -2.49 8.18
C TYR A 296 11.27 -3.19 9.21
N GLN A 297 11.72 -3.17 10.45
CA GLN A 297 10.91 -3.47 11.61
C GLN A 297 10.66 -2.17 12.38
N VAL A 298 9.40 -1.80 12.53
CA VAL A 298 8.96 -0.75 13.46
C VAL A 298 8.50 -1.45 14.72
N SER A 299 9.17 -1.18 15.84
CA SER A 299 8.84 -1.76 17.14
C SER A 299 7.63 -1.07 17.79
N ASP A 300 7.11 -1.64 18.87
CA ASP A 300 5.93 -1.11 19.58
C ASP A 300 6.14 0.29 20.21
N ASP A 301 7.39 0.70 20.43
CA ASP A 301 7.78 2.04 20.86
C ASP A 301 8.11 2.98 19.70
N GLY A 302 7.94 2.50 18.46
CA GLY A 302 8.10 3.27 17.23
C GLY A 302 9.52 3.29 16.66
N ALA A 303 10.50 2.63 17.28
CA ALA A 303 11.84 2.60 16.72
C ALA A 303 11.88 1.80 15.41
N ALA A 304 12.38 2.42 14.34
CA ALA A 304 12.58 1.77 13.05
C ALA A 304 13.98 1.16 12.96
N THR A 305 14.06 -0.08 12.50
CA THR A 305 15.33 -0.78 12.24
C THR A 305 15.29 -1.38 10.84
N LEU A 306 16.31 -1.11 10.02
CA LEU A 306 16.46 -1.75 8.71
C LEU A 306 16.67 -3.24 8.90
N SER A 307 15.75 -4.05 8.36
CA SER A 307 15.83 -5.51 8.41
C SER A 307 16.57 -6.07 7.19
N LYS A 308 16.24 -5.54 6.00
CA LYS A 308 16.92 -5.90 4.74
C LYS A 308 16.96 -4.70 3.81
N ALA A 309 18.15 -4.33 3.36
CA ALA A 309 18.33 -3.33 2.32
C ALA A 309 17.70 -3.77 0.99
N VAL A 310 17.72 -5.07 0.69
CA VAL A 310 17.02 -5.68 -0.44
C VAL A 310 16.22 -6.87 0.08
N ALA A 311 14.92 -6.65 0.34
CA ALA A 311 13.96 -7.71 0.70
C ALA A 311 13.46 -8.45 -0.54
N ALA A 312 13.36 -7.74 -1.68
CA ALA A 312 13.09 -8.31 -3.00
C ALA A 312 13.72 -7.42 -4.09
N SER A 313 14.03 -8.03 -5.25
CA SER A 313 14.45 -7.30 -6.45
C SER A 313 13.43 -7.54 -7.56
N ILE A 314 13.03 -6.49 -8.25
CA ILE A 314 12.16 -6.53 -9.43
C ILE A 314 12.89 -5.99 -10.67
N ALA A 315 14.20 -5.82 -10.57
CA ALA A 315 15.03 -5.37 -11.69
C ALA A 315 14.98 -6.35 -12.87
N PRO A 316 14.98 -5.85 -14.13
CA PRO A 316 14.85 -4.45 -14.47
C PRO A 316 13.40 -3.99 -14.26
N GLY A 317 13.16 -3.03 -13.36
CA GLY A 317 11.83 -2.51 -13.00
C GLY A 317 11.95 -1.30 -12.08
N ALA A 318 10.82 -0.60 -11.92
CA ALA A 318 10.68 0.57 -11.07
C ALA A 318 9.45 0.36 -10.18
N PRO A 319 9.61 -0.29 -9.00
CA PRO A 319 8.50 -0.48 -8.07
C PRO A 319 7.95 0.87 -7.61
N ILE A 320 6.64 0.98 -7.63
CA ILE A 320 5.94 2.14 -7.10
C ILE A 320 4.93 1.67 -6.04
N ASP A 321 3.65 1.95 -6.22
CA ASP A 321 2.61 1.70 -5.25
C ASP A 321 2.51 0.21 -4.86
N SER A 322 2.10 -0.04 -3.63
CA SER A 322 2.02 -1.39 -3.08
C SER A 322 0.85 -1.56 -2.12
N ALA A 323 0.27 -2.76 -2.11
CA ALA A 323 -0.82 -3.11 -1.22
C ALA A 323 -0.59 -4.45 -0.52
N LEU A 324 -0.73 -4.45 0.81
CA LEU A 324 -0.82 -5.66 1.63
C LEU A 324 -2.25 -6.18 1.65
N THR A 325 -2.41 -7.51 1.65
CA THR A 325 -3.70 -8.12 1.97
C THR A 325 -4.09 -7.84 3.42
N SER A 326 -5.40 -7.85 3.70
CA SER A 326 -5.92 -7.56 5.05
C SER A 326 -5.40 -8.52 6.13
N ASP A 327 -5.03 -9.76 5.75
CA ASP A 327 -4.39 -10.75 6.61
C ASP A 327 -2.85 -10.61 6.66
N ASN A 328 -2.28 -9.62 5.97
CA ASN A 328 -0.84 -9.38 5.82
C ASN A 328 -0.04 -10.54 5.23
N SER A 329 -0.69 -11.45 4.50
CA SER A 329 -0.04 -12.64 3.95
C SER A 329 0.66 -12.40 2.64
N PHE A 330 0.19 -11.41 1.88
CA PHE A 330 0.73 -11.08 0.55
C PHE A 330 0.93 -9.59 0.37
N LEU A 331 1.95 -9.24 -0.40
CA LEU A 331 2.23 -7.89 -0.88
C LEU A 331 2.19 -7.90 -2.41
N TYR A 332 1.46 -6.95 -2.98
CA TYR A 332 1.37 -6.68 -4.41
C TYR A 332 2.02 -5.34 -4.71
N VAL A 333 2.81 -5.27 -5.78
CA VAL A 333 3.62 -4.08 -6.11
C VAL A 333 3.49 -3.75 -7.58
N ASP A 334 3.14 -2.53 -7.88
CA ASP A 334 3.07 -1.99 -9.23
C ASP A 334 4.46 -1.66 -9.78
N ASP A 335 4.70 -1.97 -11.06
CA ASP A 335 5.82 -1.51 -11.87
C ASP A 335 5.25 -0.84 -13.12
N SER A 336 4.95 0.46 -13.02
CA SER A 336 4.34 1.23 -14.10
C SER A 336 5.22 1.27 -15.35
N ALA A 337 6.52 1.48 -15.17
CA ALA A 337 7.46 1.58 -16.30
C ALA A 337 7.41 0.40 -17.27
N ARG A 338 6.92 -0.78 -16.82
CA ARG A 338 6.82 -1.99 -17.63
C ARG A 338 5.43 -2.62 -17.66
N GLY A 339 4.43 -1.96 -17.10
CA GLY A 339 3.06 -2.48 -17.07
C GLY A 339 2.97 -3.85 -16.40
N ARG A 340 3.46 -3.95 -15.16
CA ARG A 340 3.50 -5.21 -14.40
C ARG A 340 3.01 -5.03 -12.98
N VAL A 341 2.51 -6.13 -12.39
CA VAL A 341 2.26 -6.25 -10.96
C VAL A 341 3.00 -7.48 -10.44
N PHE A 342 3.82 -7.32 -9.42
CA PHE A 342 4.55 -8.40 -8.75
C PHE A 342 3.79 -8.89 -7.51
N PHE A 343 3.93 -10.18 -7.21
CA PHE A 343 3.30 -10.86 -6.08
C PHE A 343 4.34 -11.44 -5.15
N PHE A 344 4.21 -11.17 -3.88
CA PHE A 344 5.11 -11.69 -2.84
C PHE A 344 4.31 -12.28 -1.69
N ALA A 345 4.74 -13.44 -1.18
CA ALA A 345 4.33 -13.91 0.13
C ALA A 345 5.14 -13.19 1.21
N VAL A 346 4.45 -12.64 2.19
CA VAL A 346 5.05 -11.95 3.34
C VAL A 346 5.41 -12.99 4.42
N ARG A 347 6.65 -12.96 4.88
CA ARG A 347 7.17 -13.84 5.93
C ARG A 347 7.98 -13.03 6.93
N GLY A 348 7.29 -12.34 7.86
CA GLY A 348 7.92 -11.35 8.72
C GLY A 348 8.53 -10.23 7.87
N ASN A 349 9.80 -9.91 8.08
CA ASN A 349 10.55 -8.91 7.30
C ASN A 349 11.11 -9.44 5.98
N SER A 350 10.61 -10.58 5.47
CA SER A 350 11.06 -11.20 4.23
C SER A 350 9.93 -11.27 3.21
N LEU A 351 10.26 -11.12 1.94
CA LEU A 351 9.38 -11.29 0.80
C LEU A 351 9.83 -12.50 -0.01
N ALA A 352 8.91 -13.42 -0.27
CA ALA A 352 9.14 -14.54 -1.18
C ALA A 352 8.35 -14.31 -2.46
N GLY A 353 9.05 -14.17 -3.60
CA GLY A 353 8.42 -13.98 -4.90
C GLY A 353 7.51 -15.16 -5.27
N ILE A 354 6.27 -14.85 -5.69
CA ILE A 354 5.30 -15.85 -6.16
C ILE A 354 5.18 -15.79 -7.68
N GLY A 355 5.21 -14.57 -8.26
CA GLY A 355 5.04 -14.35 -9.69
C GLY A 355 4.78 -12.90 -10.03
N SER A 356 4.34 -12.67 -11.27
CA SER A 356 3.91 -11.36 -11.75
C SER A 356 2.89 -11.50 -12.89
N ILE A 357 2.08 -10.45 -13.07
CA ILE A 357 1.31 -10.21 -14.30
C ILE A 357 2.02 -9.16 -15.13
N THR A 358 2.03 -9.34 -16.44
CA THR A 358 2.64 -8.45 -17.43
C THR A 358 1.62 -8.05 -18.50
N GLY A 359 1.95 -7.07 -19.33
CA GLY A 359 1.09 -6.61 -20.43
C GLY A 359 -0.02 -5.66 -19.98
N LEU A 360 0.12 -5.10 -18.77
CA LEU A 360 -0.74 -4.02 -18.28
C LEU A 360 -0.28 -2.66 -18.86
N PRO A 361 -1.09 -1.60 -18.79
CA PRO A 361 -0.67 -0.27 -19.20
C PRO A 361 0.58 0.21 -18.46
N THR A 362 1.47 0.90 -19.17
CA THR A 362 2.69 1.49 -18.59
C THR A 362 2.42 2.81 -17.82
N THR A 363 1.16 3.13 -17.59
CA THR A 363 0.70 4.27 -16.79
C THR A 363 0.07 3.83 -15.48
N LEU A 364 0.00 2.49 -15.22
CA LEU A 364 -0.68 1.99 -14.02
C LEU A 364 -0.08 2.62 -12.75
N GLN A 365 -0.96 3.02 -11.87
CA GLN A 365 -0.65 3.50 -10.52
C GLN A 365 -1.92 3.48 -9.69
N GLY A 366 -1.80 2.95 -8.49
CA GLY A 366 -2.89 2.71 -7.57
C GLY A 366 -3.25 1.23 -7.50
N ILE A 367 -3.03 0.65 -6.33
CA ILE A 367 -3.28 -0.76 -6.05
C ILE A 367 -3.93 -0.93 -4.68
N ALA A 368 -4.93 -1.80 -4.60
CA ALA A 368 -5.59 -2.15 -3.35
C ALA A 368 -5.82 -3.66 -3.27
N ALA A 369 -5.76 -4.24 -2.08
CA ALA A 369 -5.88 -5.69 -1.86
C ALA A 369 -6.80 -6.03 -0.67
N GLN A 370 -7.53 -7.18 -0.81
CA GLN A 370 -8.33 -7.79 0.26
C GLN A 370 -7.55 -8.89 0.96
#